data_90412dc4ff59a72ab336df31a6c5635b
#
_entry.id   90412dc4ff59a72ab336df31a6c5635b
#
_cell.length_a   1.000
_cell.length_b   1.000
_cell.length_c   1.000
_cell.angle_alpha   90.00
_cell.angle_beta   90.00
_cell.angle_gamma   90.00
#
_symmetry.space_group_name_H-M   'P 1'
#
loop_
_entity.id
_entity.type
_entity.pdbx_description
1 polymer ?
#
loop_
_entity_poly.entity_id
_entity_poly.type
_entity_poly.pdbx_seq_one_letter_code
_entity_poly.pdbx_strand_id
1 'polypeptide(L)'
;QIPDATMDAMRMPLRFFASAKAGGAVIRPWTLVTDLVMNDRVVSGIRVRDLTSGAEEEIRGDLVVNATGPWAEQIAVMAGCDVPIRPSPGVILAVRGRWCNMVINHLHQSGDGDIIVPQRGLSVVGTSSWVVEDPDDLGVPEDHVERMYVEGSKMIPAIRTAERRAAWSAARPLIGSRDADSGRELSRTFKCFDHRETDGVEGFVTISGGKGTTLRAMAETTADVVCRKLGVEAPCQTREVVTLPHTAYYAA
;
A
#
# COMPACT_ATOMS: atom_id res chain seq x y z
N GLN A 1 -27.76 -1.14 -1.04
CA GLN A 1 -26.58 -1.47 -1.83
C GLN A 1 -25.68 -0.27 -1.87
N ILE A 2 -24.41 -0.45 -1.54
CA ILE A 2 -23.39 0.61 -1.58
C ILE A 2 -22.50 0.33 -2.79
N PRO A 3 -22.19 1.32 -3.65
CA PRO A 3 -21.23 1.16 -4.73
C PRO A 3 -19.84 0.92 -4.14
N ASP A 4 -19.26 -0.25 -4.43
CA ASP A 4 -17.89 -0.60 -4.05
C ASP A 4 -17.32 -1.61 -5.06
N ALA A 5 -16.04 -1.86 -5.02
CA ALA A 5 -15.37 -2.78 -5.92
C ALA A 5 -14.36 -3.64 -5.17
N THR A 6 -14.24 -4.89 -5.60
CA THR A 6 -13.15 -5.77 -5.18
C THR A 6 -12.01 -5.70 -6.17
N MET A 7 -10.80 -5.91 -5.68
CA MET A 7 -9.61 -6.00 -6.52
C MET A 7 -8.85 -7.29 -6.22
N ASP A 8 -8.19 -7.84 -7.22
CA ASP A 8 -7.19 -8.88 -7.04
C ASP A 8 -5.85 -8.21 -6.68
N ALA A 9 -5.56 -8.12 -5.39
CA ALA A 9 -4.39 -7.42 -4.86
C ALA A 9 -3.05 -8.00 -5.34
N MET A 10 -3.03 -9.25 -5.83
CA MET A 10 -1.81 -9.88 -6.36
C MET A 10 -1.61 -9.56 -7.85
N ARG A 11 -2.68 -9.50 -8.63
CA ARG A 11 -2.60 -9.27 -10.09
C ARG A 11 -2.64 -7.80 -10.48
N MET A 12 -3.30 -6.97 -9.70
CA MET A 12 -3.43 -5.55 -10.03
C MET A 12 -2.07 -4.83 -10.08
N PRO A 13 -1.14 -4.99 -9.12
CA PRO A 13 0.19 -4.40 -9.24
C PRO A 13 0.95 -4.87 -10.49
N LEU A 14 0.85 -6.15 -10.87
CA LEU A 14 1.48 -6.67 -12.08
C LEU A 14 0.95 -6.02 -13.36
N ARG A 15 -0.34 -5.63 -13.39
CA ARG A 15 -0.90 -4.86 -14.52
C ARG A 15 -0.28 -3.46 -14.61
N PHE A 16 -0.09 -2.80 -13.46
CA PHE A 16 0.56 -1.49 -13.42
C PHE A 16 2.03 -1.58 -13.83
N PHE A 17 2.76 -2.56 -13.32
CA PHE A 17 4.15 -2.79 -13.72
C PHE A 17 4.28 -3.13 -15.20
N ALA A 18 3.39 -3.95 -15.76
CA ALA A 18 3.37 -4.24 -17.19
C ALA A 18 3.17 -2.96 -18.03
N SER A 19 2.21 -2.13 -17.62
CA SER A 19 1.92 -0.86 -18.31
C SER A 19 3.07 0.13 -18.17
N ALA A 20 3.68 0.22 -16.99
CA ALA A 20 4.84 1.07 -16.74
C ALA A 20 6.07 0.64 -17.58
N LYS A 21 6.37 -0.68 -17.64
CA LYS A 21 7.43 -1.23 -18.52
C LYS A 21 7.19 -0.86 -19.98
N ALA A 22 5.96 -0.98 -20.46
CA ALA A 22 5.62 -0.60 -21.83
C ALA A 22 5.79 0.92 -22.08
N GLY A 23 5.69 1.73 -21.04
CA GLY A 23 6.00 3.16 -21.04
C GLY A 23 7.48 3.50 -20.81
N GLY A 24 8.37 2.49 -20.76
CA GLY A 24 9.82 2.70 -20.58
C GLY A 24 10.32 2.66 -19.14
N ALA A 25 9.46 2.38 -18.15
CA ALA A 25 9.90 2.24 -16.76
C ALA A 25 10.75 0.97 -16.54
N VAL A 26 11.79 1.09 -15.74
CA VAL A 26 12.62 -0.02 -15.28
C VAL A 26 12.08 -0.49 -13.92
N ILE A 27 11.65 -1.75 -13.85
CA ILE A 27 11.18 -2.38 -12.61
C ILE A 27 12.32 -3.22 -12.03
N ARG A 28 12.70 -2.94 -10.80
CA ARG A 28 13.82 -3.60 -10.11
C ARG A 28 13.33 -4.31 -8.84
N PRO A 29 12.82 -5.54 -8.94
CA PRO A 29 12.49 -6.35 -7.78
C PRO A 29 13.77 -6.72 -7.00
N TRP A 30 13.62 -7.10 -5.74
CA TRP A 30 14.74 -7.49 -4.85
C TRP A 30 15.80 -6.41 -4.68
N THR A 31 15.41 -5.14 -4.82
CA THR A 31 16.30 -3.99 -4.70
C THR A 31 15.85 -3.14 -3.52
N LEU A 32 16.66 -3.12 -2.47
CA LEU A 32 16.40 -2.37 -1.24
C LEU A 32 17.03 -0.99 -1.35
N VAL A 33 16.26 0.06 -1.09
CA VAL A 33 16.80 1.41 -0.89
C VAL A 33 17.46 1.45 0.49
N THR A 34 18.74 1.76 0.53
CA THR A 34 19.54 1.81 1.77
C THR A 34 19.82 3.22 2.23
N ASP A 35 19.77 4.21 1.31
CA ASP A 35 20.02 5.61 1.62
C ASP A 35 19.54 6.51 0.49
N LEU A 36 19.47 7.82 0.73
CA LEU A 36 19.26 8.85 -0.27
C LEU A 36 20.58 9.51 -0.65
N VAL A 37 20.73 9.83 -1.94
CA VAL A 37 21.89 10.59 -2.41
C VAL A 37 21.56 12.07 -2.31
N MET A 38 22.22 12.73 -1.36
CA MET A 38 21.97 14.13 -1.04
C MET A 38 23.22 14.99 -1.20
N ASN A 39 22.98 16.24 -1.59
CA ASN A 39 23.95 17.32 -1.46
C ASN A 39 23.23 18.50 -0.78
N ASP A 40 23.67 18.88 0.42
CA ASP A 40 22.97 19.80 1.31
C ASP A 40 21.49 19.36 1.53
N ARG A 41 20.56 20.16 1.03
CA ARG A 41 19.11 19.90 1.14
C ARG A 41 18.48 19.51 -0.21
N VAL A 42 19.26 18.92 -1.09
CA VAL A 42 18.80 18.46 -2.42
C VAL A 42 18.99 16.95 -2.53
N VAL A 43 17.90 16.22 -2.71
CA VAL A 43 17.93 14.80 -3.04
C VAL A 43 18.08 14.64 -4.55
N SER A 44 19.10 13.89 -4.99
CA SER A 44 19.47 13.71 -6.41
C SER A 44 19.54 12.24 -6.82
N GLY A 45 19.08 11.33 -5.96
CA GLY A 45 19.10 9.89 -6.23
C GLY A 45 18.93 9.05 -4.98
N ILE A 46 19.14 7.77 -5.15
CA ILE A 46 19.05 6.74 -4.10
C ILE A 46 20.26 5.82 -4.14
N ARG A 47 20.66 5.29 -2.99
CA ARG A 47 21.53 4.12 -2.90
C ARG A 47 20.70 2.89 -2.72
N VAL A 48 21.06 1.84 -3.43
CA VAL A 48 20.31 0.60 -3.42
C VAL A 48 21.24 -0.59 -3.26
N ARG A 49 20.70 -1.65 -2.65
CA ARG A 49 21.34 -2.96 -2.55
C ARG A 49 20.47 -4.00 -3.25
N ASP A 50 21.07 -4.73 -4.17
CA ASP A 50 20.46 -5.92 -4.74
C ASP A 50 20.46 -7.05 -3.70
N LEU A 51 19.29 -7.52 -3.30
CA LEU A 51 19.16 -8.54 -2.25
C LEU A 51 19.53 -9.95 -2.72
N THR A 52 19.73 -10.16 -4.01
CA THR A 52 20.13 -11.46 -4.56
C THR A 52 21.65 -11.59 -4.67
N SER A 53 22.34 -10.52 -5.03
CA SER A 53 23.80 -10.48 -5.22
C SER A 53 24.54 -9.79 -4.08
N GLY A 54 23.87 -8.96 -3.31
CA GLY A 54 24.47 -8.08 -2.31
C GLY A 54 25.16 -6.84 -2.90
N ALA A 55 25.13 -6.66 -4.23
CA ALA A 55 25.76 -5.52 -4.88
C ALA A 55 25.07 -4.21 -4.51
N GLU A 56 25.85 -3.17 -4.32
CA GLU A 56 25.36 -1.81 -4.05
C GLU A 56 25.63 -0.92 -5.26
N GLU A 57 24.71 -0.02 -5.53
CA GLU A 57 24.85 1.00 -6.57
C GLU A 57 24.12 2.28 -6.20
N GLU A 58 24.44 3.34 -6.91
CA GLU A 58 23.81 4.64 -6.81
C GLU A 58 23.00 4.90 -8.08
N ILE A 59 21.71 5.22 -7.93
CA ILE A 59 20.82 5.56 -9.03
C ILE A 59 20.49 7.05 -8.92
N ARG A 60 20.86 7.82 -9.94
CA ARG A 60 20.60 9.26 -10.03
C ARG A 60 19.28 9.54 -10.73
N GLY A 61 18.64 10.67 -10.37
CA GLY A 61 17.43 11.16 -10.99
C GLY A 61 17.15 12.58 -10.59
N ASP A 62 16.31 13.25 -11.38
CA ASP A 62 15.94 14.65 -11.16
C ASP A 62 14.97 14.81 -9.97
N LEU A 63 14.29 13.73 -9.59
CA LEU A 63 13.35 13.70 -8.47
C LEU A 63 13.19 12.27 -7.96
N VAL A 64 13.11 12.13 -6.64
CA VAL A 64 12.83 10.87 -5.95
C VAL A 64 11.41 10.91 -5.39
N VAL A 65 10.61 9.88 -5.71
CA VAL A 65 9.28 9.69 -5.14
C VAL A 65 9.31 8.52 -4.17
N ASN A 66 9.07 8.80 -2.91
CA ASN A 66 8.89 7.82 -1.86
C ASN A 66 7.44 7.35 -1.82
N ALA A 67 7.18 6.13 -2.27
CA ALA A 67 5.86 5.48 -2.24
C ALA A 67 5.92 4.15 -1.48
N THR A 68 6.74 4.07 -0.45
CA THR A 68 7.09 2.84 0.28
C THR A 68 6.03 2.41 1.31
N GLY A 69 4.88 3.09 1.35
CA GLY A 69 3.77 2.70 2.22
C GLY A 69 4.13 2.79 3.72
N PRO A 70 4.07 1.68 4.48
CA PRO A 70 4.35 1.71 5.92
C PRO A 70 5.79 2.13 6.27
N TRP A 71 6.73 1.97 5.35
CA TRP A 71 8.14 2.37 5.51
C TRP A 71 8.42 3.82 5.06
N ALA A 72 7.38 4.59 4.71
CA ALA A 72 7.58 5.94 4.15
C ALA A 72 8.27 6.91 5.14
N GLU A 73 8.02 6.78 6.44
CA GLU A 73 8.72 7.54 7.48
C GLU A 73 10.20 7.18 7.51
N GLN A 74 10.57 5.90 7.43
CA GLN A 74 11.97 5.45 7.47
C GLN A 74 12.78 6.05 6.31
N ILE A 75 12.21 6.09 5.11
CA ILE A 75 12.86 6.72 3.95
C ILE A 75 12.91 8.26 4.10
N ALA A 76 11.85 8.88 4.60
CA ALA A 76 11.81 10.34 4.78
C ALA A 76 12.86 10.83 5.80
N VAL A 77 13.06 10.09 6.88
CA VAL A 77 14.07 10.39 7.91
C VAL A 77 15.49 10.43 7.34
N MET A 78 15.80 9.64 6.30
CA MET A 78 17.13 9.69 5.62
C MET A 78 17.39 11.07 5.00
N ALA A 79 16.35 11.83 4.64
CA ALA A 79 16.44 13.21 4.15
C ALA A 79 16.25 14.25 5.27
N GLY A 80 16.06 13.85 6.53
CA GLY A 80 15.69 14.74 7.62
C GLY A 80 14.29 15.34 7.47
N CYS A 81 13.38 14.61 6.81
CA CYS A 81 11.99 15.02 6.58
C CYS A 81 11.06 14.28 7.56
N ASP A 82 9.93 14.93 7.90
CA ASP A 82 8.90 14.36 8.78
C ASP A 82 7.69 13.87 7.96
N VAL A 83 7.40 12.57 8.09
CA VAL A 83 6.20 11.94 7.55
C VAL A 83 5.58 11.08 8.64
N PRO A 84 4.55 11.58 9.35
CA PRO A 84 4.01 10.91 10.53
C PRO A 84 3.19 9.67 10.12
N ILE A 85 3.83 8.52 10.02
CA ILE A 85 3.21 7.23 9.71
C ILE A 85 3.04 6.41 10.99
N ARG A 86 1.84 5.85 11.13
CA ARG A 86 1.53 4.84 12.16
C ARG A 86 1.20 3.53 11.46
N PRO A 87 2.15 2.60 11.38
CA PRO A 87 1.90 1.30 10.79
C PRO A 87 0.83 0.56 11.59
N SER A 88 -0.24 0.14 10.90
CA SER A 88 -1.35 -0.57 11.53
C SER A 88 -1.61 -1.88 10.82
N PRO A 89 -1.01 -2.99 11.30
CA PRO A 89 -1.29 -4.32 10.78
C PRO A 89 -2.76 -4.72 10.95
N GLY A 90 -3.17 -5.68 10.13
CA GLY A 90 -4.47 -6.33 10.24
C GLY A 90 -4.44 -7.73 9.65
N VAL A 91 -4.94 -8.70 10.40
CA VAL A 91 -5.06 -10.09 9.94
C VAL A 91 -6.20 -10.21 8.95
N ILE A 92 -5.94 -10.95 7.90
CA ILE A 92 -6.93 -11.38 6.90
C ILE A 92 -6.93 -12.92 6.91
N LEU A 93 -8.14 -13.50 6.96
CA LEU A 93 -8.39 -14.92 6.93
C LEU A 93 -9.00 -15.33 5.59
N ALA A 94 -8.40 -16.30 4.90
CA ALA A 94 -8.99 -16.95 3.73
C ALA A 94 -9.47 -18.35 4.10
N VAL A 95 -10.73 -18.63 3.83
CA VAL A 95 -11.37 -19.93 4.04
C VAL A 95 -11.81 -20.57 2.73
N ARG A 96 -11.86 -21.89 2.71
CA ARG A 96 -12.35 -22.68 1.59
C ARG A 96 -13.85 -22.43 1.37
N GLY A 97 -14.23 -22.27 0.11
CA GLY A 97 -15.62 -22.06 -0.30
C GLY A 97 -15.90 -20.60 -0.66
N ARG A 98 -16.60 -20.44 -1.77
CA ARG A 98 -17.14 -19.14 -2.20
C ARG A 98 -18.57 -19.03 -1.66
N TRP A 99 -18.70 -18.48 -0.48
CA TRP A 99 -19.98 -18.41 0.27
C TRP A 99 -20.87 -17.26 -0.16
N CYS A 100 -20.35 -16.30 -0.95
CA CYS A 100 -21.10 -15.16 -1.46
C CYS A 100 -20.59 -14.74 -2.84
N ASN A 101 -21.40 -14.00 -3.60
CA ASN A 101 -21.04 -13.50 -4.93
C ASN A 101 -20.79 -11.99 -4.97
N MET A 102 -20.99 -11.33 -3.84
CA MET A 102 -20.70 -9.90 -3.64
C MET A 102 -20.01 -9.72 -2.30
N VAL A 103 -19.43 -8.56 -2.08
CA VAL A 103 -18.91 -8.18 -0.77
C VAL A 103 -20.07 -8.09 0.22
N ILE A 104 -19.88 -8.70 1.38
CA ILE A 104 -20.80 -8.57 2.51
C ILE A 104 -20.11 -7.73 3.58
N ASN A 105 -20.82 -6.76 4.14
CA ASN A 105 -20.34 -5.89 5.19
C ASN A 105 -21.41 -5.69 6.25
N HIS A 106 -21.01 -5.65 7.50
CA HIS A 106 -21.94 -5.47 8.63
C HIS A 106 -22.65 -4.11 8.64
N LEU A 107 -22.11 -3.07 8.00
CA LEU A 107 -22.66 -1.71 7.94
C LEU A 107 -22.95 -1.08 9.32
N HIS A 108 -22.17 -1.43 10.33
CA HIS A 108 -22.16 -0.76 11.63
C HIS A 108 -20.89 0.07 11.82
N GLN A 109 -20.66 0.60 13.02
CA GLN A 109 -19.37 1.24 13.34
C GLN A 109 -18.22 0.26 13.03
N SER A 110 -17.20 0.74 12.33
CA SER A 110 -16.09 -0.08 11.84
C SER A 110 -15.45 -0.90 12.96
N GLY A 111 -15.42 -2.21 12.80
CA GLY A 111 -14.90 -3.18 13.76
C GLY A 111 -13.98 -4.22 13.12
N ASP A 112 -13.58 -5.24 13.87
CA ASP A 112 -12.80 -6.36 13.36
C ASP A 112 -13.71 -7.34 12.59
N GLY A 113 -13.19 -7.90 11.48
CA GLY A 113 -13.91 -8.91 10.69
C GLY A 113 -15.17 -8.43 9.98
N ASP A 114 -15.32 -7.13 9.76
CA ASP A 114 -16.55 -6.50 9.26
C ASP A 114 -16.91 -6.83 7.82
N ILE A 115 -15.99 -7.45 7.06
CA ILE A 115 -16.16 -7.62 5.63
C ILE A 115 -15.84 -9.05 5.21
N ILE A 116 -16.65 -9.59 4.30
CA ILE A 116 -16.37 -10.83 3.59
C ILE A 116 -16.27 -10.51 2.10
N VAL A 117 -15.13 -10.85 1.51
CA VAL A 117 -14.83 -10.64 0.09
C VAL A 117 -14.75 -11.98 -0.62
N PRO A 118 -15.57 -12.24 -1.64
CA PRO A 118 -15.43 -13.44 -2.47
C PRO A 118 -14.19 -13.29 -3.37
N GLN A 119 -13.25 -14.24 -3.28
CA GLN A 119 -12.03 -14.24 -4.07
C GLN A 119 -11.85 -15.59 -4.77
N ARG A 120 -12.27 -15.69 -6.04
CA ARG A 120 -12.28 -16.96 -6.80
C ARG A 120 -13.09 -18.04 -6.08
N GLY A 121 -12.46 -19.14 -5.70
CA GLY A 121 -13.08 -20.25 -4.94
C GLY A 121 -13.00 -20.11 -3.42
N LEU A 122 -12.61 -18.94 -2.91
CA LEU A 122 -12.42 -18.66 -1.50
C LEU A 122 -13.38 -17.56 -1.02
N SER A 123 -13.57 -17.49 0.28
CA SER A 123 -14.09 -16.32 0.98
C SER A 123 -13.00 -15.76 1.88
N VAL A 124 -12.78 -14.45 1.80
CA VAL A 124 -11.76 -13.73 2.57
C VAL A 124 -12.47 -12.86 3.59
N VAL A 125 -12.16 -13.08 4.87
CA VAL A 125 -12.70 -12.35 6.01
C VAL A 125 -11.64 -11.38 6.52
N GLY A 126 -11.99 -10.16 6.76
CA GLY A 126 -11.04 -9.15 7.24
C GLY A 126 -11.70 -7.90 7.78
N THR A 127 -10.96 -7.13 8.47
CA THR A 127 -9.62 -7.31 9.00
C THR A 127 -9.62 -6.97 10.47
N SER A 128 -8.69 -7.52 11.25
CA SER A 128 -8.34 -6.96 12.56
C SER A 128 -7.52 -5.68 12.43
N SER A 129 -7.18 -5.03 13.54
CA SER A 129 -6.36 -3.82 13.54
C SER A 129 -5.62 -3.67 14.88
N TRP A 130 -4.31 -3.39 14.81
CA TRP A 130 -3.51 -2.94 15.94
C TRP A 130 -2.46 -1.96 15.43
N VAL A 131 -1.66 -1.38 16.29
CA VAL A 131 -0.57 -0.45 15.93
C VAL A 131 0.76 -1.09 16.29
N VAL A 132 1.78 -0.90 15.46
CA VAL A 132 3.17 -1.31 15.70
C VAL A 132 4.10 -0.12 15.50
N GLU A 133 5.27 -0.19 16.12
CA GLU A 133 6.33 0.79 15.87
C GLU A 133 7.13 0.44 14.61
N ASP A 134 7.43 -0.85 14.43
CA ASP A 134 8.16 -1.35 13.27
C ASP A 134 7.19 -1.95 12.24
N PRO A 135 7.13 -1.43 11.01
CA PRO A 135 6.29 -2.00 9.96
C PRO A 135 6.69 -3.42 9.53
N ASP A 136 7.86 -3.91 9.91
CA ASP A 136 8.30 -5.29 9.68
C ASP A 136 7.82 -6.27 10.77
N ASP A 137 7.32 -5.79 11.90
CA ASP A 137 6.70 -6.62 12.94
C ASP A 137 5.26 -7.02 12.55
N LEU A 138 5.16 -7.91 11.57
CA LEU A 138 3.93 -8.38 10.95
C LEU A 138 3.56 -9.80 11.40
N GLY A 139 3.40 -10.03 12.69
CA GLY A 139 2.88 -11.31 13.18
C GLY A 139 1.46 -11.63 12.65
N VAL A 140 1.07 -12.89 12.75
CA VAL A 140 -0.31 -13.34 12.54
C VAL A 140 -0.81 -13.95 13.86
N PRO A 141 -1.26 -13.14 14.82
CA PRO A 141 -1.73 -13.62 16.11
C PRO A 141 -2.94 -14.55 15.94
N GLU A 142 -2.92 -15.71 16.58
CA GLU A 142 -3.97 -16.73 16.40
C GLU A 142 -5.31 -16.28 16.99
N ASP A 143 -5.30 -15.47 18.04
CA ASP A 143 -6.52 -14.86 18.59
C ASP A 143 -7.18 -13.90 17.60
N HIS A 144 -6.41 -13.20 16.77
CA HIS A 144 -6.94 -12.38 15.67
C HIS A 144 -7.54 -13.26 14.56
N VAL A 145 -6.92 -14.39 14.25
CA VAL A 145 -7.48 -15.36 13.29
C VAL A 145 -8.80 -15.92 13.80
N GLU A 146 -8.85 -16.35 15.07
CA GLU A 146 -10.10 -16.82 15.70
C GLU A 146 -11.18 -15.74 15.70
N ARG A 147 -10.82 -14.50 15.94
CA ARG A 147 -11.72 -13.35 15.82
C ARG A 147 -12.32 -13.22 14.43
N MET A 148 -11.53 -13.41 13.37
CA MET A 148 -12.04 -13.41 11.98
C MET A 148 -13.08 -14.52 11.76
N TYR A 149 -12.88 -15.71 12.33
CA TYR A 149 -13.88 -16.79 12.29
C TYR A 149 -15.18 -16.38 13.00
N VAL A 150 -15.06 -15.83 14.21
CA VAL A 150 -16.22 -15.40 15.01
C VAL A 150 -17.01 -14.32 14.29
N GLU A 151 -16.35 -13.23 13.89
CA GLU A 151 -17.00 -12.09 13.25
C GLU A 151 -17.57 -12.46 11.85
N GLY A 152 -16.79 -13.17 11.05
CA GLY A 152 -17.25 -13.65 9.76
C GLY A 152 -18.46 -14.59 9.86
N SER A 153 -18.54 -15.42 10.90
CA SER A 153 -19.67 -16.33 11.11
C SER A 153 -20.97 -15.63 11.50
N LYS A 154 -20.91 -14.41 12.02
CA LYS A 154 -22.11 -13.59 12.26
C LYS A 154 -22.80 -13.20 10.95
N MET A 155 -22.05 -13.03 9.88
CA MET A 155 -22.57 -12.71 8.54
C MET A 155 -22.91 -13.98 7.75
N ILE A 156 -22.01 -14.98 7.77
CA ILE A 156 -22.19 -16.28 7.10
C ILE A 156 -21.82 -17.39 8.08
N PRO A 157 -22.81 -18.06 8.72
CA PRO A 157 -22.56 -19.07 9.76
C PRO A 157 -21.60 -20.20 9.34
N ALA A 158 -21.60 -20.60 8.08
CA ALA A 158 -20.74 -21.64 7.54
C ALA A 158 -19.23 -21.30 7.65
N ILE A 159 -18.86 -20.06 7.79
CA ILE A 159 -17.46 -19.64 7.98
C ILE A 159 -16.89 -20.19 9.28
N ARG A 160 -17.72 -20.38 10.31
CA ARG A 160 -17.27 -20.84 11.64
C ARG A 160 -16.51 -22.16 11.61
N THR A 161 -16.85 -23.05 10.70
CA THR A 161 -16.25 -24.38 10.55
C THR A 161 -15.58 -24.57 9.19
N ALA A 162 -15.44 -23.51 8.40
CA ALA A 162 -14.79 -23.58 7.10
C ALA A 162 -13.28 -23.83 7.23
N GLU A 163 -12.74 -24.65 6.34
CA GLU A 163 -11.31 -24.98 6.30
C GLU A 163 -10.47 -23.71 6.07
N ARG A 164 -9.53 -23.42 6.98
CA ARG A 164 -8.51 -22.37 6.79
C ARG A 164 -7.60 -22.71 5.62
N ARG A 165 -7.50 -21.80 4.66
CA ARG A 165 -6.58 -21.93 3.53
C ARG A 165 -5.33 -21.09 3.71
N ALA A 166 -5.49 -19.88 4.27
CA ALA A 166 -4.39 -18.99 4.61
C ALA A 166 -4.82 -17.99 5.68
N ALA A 167 -3.88 -17.44 6.40
CA ALA A 167 -4.00 -16.19 7.11
C ALA A 167 -2.70 -15.41 6.93
N TRP A 168 -2.83 -14.09 6.80
CA TRP A 168 -1.70 -13.18 6.67
C TRP A 168 -2.04 -11.83 7.26
N SER A 169 -1.01 -11.04 7.52
CA SER A 169 -1.14 -9.65 7.93
C SER A 169 -0.42 -8.73 6.95
N ALA A 170 -0.86 -7.48 6.94
CA ALA A 170 -0.20 -6.39 6.22
C ALA A 170 -0.42 -5.09 6.99
N ALA A 171 0.60 -4.24 7.07
CA ALA A 171 0.50 -2.94 7.72
C ALA A 171 -0.11 -1.88 6.79
N ARG A 172 -1.06 -1.12 7.32
CA ARG A 172 -1.59 0.08 6.67
C ARG A 172 -0.70 1.27 7.03
N PRO A 173 -0.34 2.13 6.07
CA PRO A 173 0.38 3.37 6.34
C PRO A 173 -0.61 4.46 6.78
N LEU A 174 -1.08 4.42 8.02
CA LEU A 174 -2.00 5.43 8.51
C LEU A 174 -1.25 6.72 8.84
N ILE A 175 -1.82 7.86 8.42
CA ILE A 175 -1.25 9.18 8.69
C ILE A 175 -1.91 9.75 9.95
N GLY A 176 -1.10 10.17 10.92
CA GLY A 176 -1.62 10.79 12.14
C GLY A 176 -0.60 10.93 13.25
N SER A 177 -1.04 11.51 14.37
CA SER A 177 -0.21 11.71 15.56
C SER A 177 0.26 10.37 16.14
N ARG A 178 1.47 10.37 16.69
CA ARG A 178 2.05 9.23 17.41
C ARG A 178 1.29 8.90 18.70
N ASP A 179 0.47 9.82 19.18
CA ASP A 179 -0.31 9.67 20.42
C ASP A 179 -1.65 8.95 20.20
N ALA A 180 -1.99 8.54 18.96
CA ALA A 180 -3.24 7.83 18.70
C ALA A 180 -3.16 6.38 19.20
N ASP A 181 -4.03 6.02 20.13
CA ASP A 181 -4.06 4.71 20.80
C ASP A 181 -4.56 3.59 19.89
N SER A 182 -5.34 3.89 18.84
CA SER A 182 -5.85 2.90 17.92
C SER A 182 -5.71 3.32 16.45
N GLY A 183 -5.36 2.37 15.59
CA GLY A 183 -5.32 2.61 14.15
C GLY A 183 -6.67 2.93 13.51
N ARG A 184 -7.79 2.81 14.25
CA ARG A 184 -9.15 3.13 13.76
C ARG A 184 -9.46 4.62 13.84
N GLU A 185 -8.81 5.35 14.73
CA GLU A 185 -8.96 6.81 14.93
C GLU A 185 -8.12 7.60 13.92
N LEU A 186 -7.11 6.96 13.31
CA LEU A 186 -6.22 7.59 12.36
C LEU A 186 -6.90 7.78 11.00
N SER A 187 -6.52 8.86 10.34
CA SER A 187 -7.05 9.19 9.02
C SER A 187 -6.68 8.14 7.98
N ARG A 188 -7.66 7.74 7.17
CA ARG A 188 -7.49 6.88 5.98
C ARG A 188 -7.47 7.68 4.68
N THR A 189 -7.32 9.00 4.76
CA THR A 189 -7.01 9.84 3.60
C THR A 189 -5.56 9.66 3.20
N PHE A 190 -5.24 9.98 1.96
CA PHE A 190 -3.85 10.04 1.52
C PHE A 190 -3.34 11.47 1.55
N LYS A 191 -2.02 11.61 1.62
CA LYS A 191 -1.34 12.90 1.53
C LYS A 191 -0.07 12.76 0.67
N CYS A 192 0.09 13.69 -0.25
CA CYS A 192 1.33 13.89 -0.99
C CYS A 192 2.11 15.01 -0.29
N PHE A 193 3.31 14.71 0.17
CA PHE A 193 4.22 15.64 0.83
C PHE A 193 5.24 16.11 -0.21
N ASP A 194 5.21 17.38 -0.58
CA ASP A 194 6.30 18.05 -1.28
C ASP A 194 7.28 18.55 -0.21
N HIS A 195 8.39 17.87 -0.04
CA HIS A 195 9.34 18.16 1.04
C HIS A 195 10.07 19.49 0.88
N ARG A 196 10.02 20.12 -0.31
CA ARG A 196 10.43 21.50 -0.45
C ARG A 196 9.54 22.43 0.38
N GLU A 197 8.24 22.21 0.32
CA GLU A 197 7.26 23.07 0.99
C GLU A 197 7.19 22.80 2.49
N THR A 198 7.30 21.50 2.89
CA THR A 198 7.13 21.08 4.30
C THR A 198 8.42 21.13 5.10
N ASP A 199 9.55 20.76 4.48
CA ASP A 199 10.81 20.51 5.18
C ASP A 199 11.99 21.31 4.59
N GLY A 200 11.80 22.02 3.48
CA GLY A 200 12.86 22.72 2.76
C GLY A 200 13.88 21.79 2.07
N VAL A 201 13.46 20.56 1.71
CA VAL A 201 14.26 19.57 0.99
C VAL A 201 13.80 19.48 -0.46
N GLU A 202 14.67 19.80 -1.39
CA GLU A 202 14.38 19.76 -2.83
C GLU A 202 14.60 18.36 -3.41
N GLY A 203 13.93 18.05 -4.54
CA GLY A 203 14.11 16.77 -5.25
C GLY A 203 13.47 15.55 -4.58
N PHE A 204 12.61 15.77 -3.58
CA PHE A 204 11.99 14.67 -2.81
C PHE A 204 10.50 14.88 -2.58
N VAL A 205 9.71 13.84 -2.85
CA VAL A 205 8.26 13.83 -2.66
C VAL A 205 7.86 12.50 -2.01
N THR A 206 6.95 12.52 -1.02
CA THR A 206 6.40 11.31 -0.41
C THR A 206 4.89 11.23 -0.60
N ILE A 207 4.39 10.07 -1.01
CA ILE A 207 2.96 9.74 -1.03
C ILE A 207 2.68 8.64 -0.03
N SER A 208 1.73 8.84 0.88
CA SER A 208 1.35 7.83 1.86
C SER A 208 -0.11 7.94 2.29
N GLY A 209 -0.59 6.96 3.06
CA GLY A 209 -1.99 6.85 3.47
C GLY A 209 -2.87 6.21 2.42
N GLY A 210 -4.15 6.58 2.43
CA GLY A 210 -5.14 6.13 1.43
C GLY A 210 -5.63 4.71 1.61
N LYS A 211 -6.24 4.22 0.56
CA LYS A 211 -6.80 2.86 0.43
C LYS A 211 -6.49 2.31 -0.96
N GLY A 212 -6.59 0.99 -1.14
CA GLY A 212 -6.48 0.39 -2.46
C GLY A 212 -7.46 0.96 -3.49
N THR A 213 -8.65 1.38 -3.06
CA THR A 213 -9.66 2.03 -3.93
C THR A 213 -9.33 3.48 -4.30
N THR A 214 -8.38 4.13 -3.63
CA THR A 214 -7.94 5.51 -3.93
C THR A 214 -6.62 5.57 -4.69
N LEU A 215 -6.00 4.43 -5.00
CA LEU A 215 -4.65 4.34 -5.59
C LEU A 215 -4.46 5.18 -6.86
N ARG A 216 -5.47 5.22 -7.75
CA ARG A 216 -5.40 6.02 -8.97
C ARG A 216 -5.31 7.51 -8.66
N ALA A 217 -6.15 8.01 -7.74
CA ALA A 217 -6.13 9.42 -7.32
C ALA A 217 -4.80 9.76 -6.61
N MET A 218 -4.26 8.84 -5.81
CA MET A 218 -2.94 9.00 -5.19
C MET A 218 -1.85 9.18 -6.25
N ALA A 219 -1.85 8.30 -7.25
CA ALA A 219 -0.89 8.36 -8.36
C ALA A 219 -1.05 9.66 -9.19
N GLU A 220 -2.29 10.06 -9.50
CA GLU A 220 -2.58 11.31 -10.20
C GLU A 220 -2.03 12.52 -9.44
N THR A 221 -2.41 12.66 -8.16
CA THR A 221 -1.93 13.76 -7.31
C THR A 221 -0.40 13.82 -7.24
N THR A 222 0.24 12.66 -7.10
CA THR A 222 1.71 12.60 -7.02
C THR A 222 2.35 12.95 -8.37
N ALA A 223 1.81 12.43 -9.48
CA ALA A 223 2.30 12.76 -10.82
C ALA A 223 2.16 14.23 -11.15
N ASP A 224 1.05 14.87 -10.75
CA ASP A 224 0.85 16.31 -10.93
C ASP A 224 1.92 17.14 -10.19
N VAL A 225 2.29 16.73 -8.96
CA VAL A 225 3.40 17.34 -8.21
C VAL A 225 4.72 17.15 -8.96
N VAL A 226 5.01 15.91 -9.40
CA VAL A 226 6.23 15.58 -10.17
C VAL A 226 6.32 16.41 -11.45
N CYS A 227 5.25 16.42 -12.26
CA CYS A 227 5.21 17.19 -13.52
C CYS A 227 5.47 18.67 -13.27
N ARG A 228 4.81 19.26 -12.27
CA ARG A 228 5.04 20.69 -11.91
C ARG A 228 6.50 20.94 -11.51
N LYS A 229 7.12 20.06 -10.72
CA LYS A 229 8.53 20.20 -10.30
C LYS A 229 9.49 20.07 -11.46
N LEU A 230 9.18 19.23 -12.43
CA LEU A 230 10.02 19.01 -13.63
C LEU A 230 9.69 19.98 -14.78
N GLY A 231 8.71 20.86 -14.61
CA GLY A 231 8.28 21.79 -15.69
C GLY A 231 7.64 21.07 -16.88
N VAL A 232 6.99 19.92 -16.65
CA VAL A 232 6.35 19.11 -17.68
C VAL A 232 4.84 19.32 -17.64
N GLU A 233 4.23 19.62 -18.77
CA GLU A 233 2.77 19.68 -18.94
C GLU A 233 2.27 18.32 -19.49
N ALA A 234 1.74 17.47 -18.61
CA ALA A 234 1.19 16.18 -18.98
C ALA A 234 -0.10 15.90 -18.19
N PRO A 235 -1.27 16.22 -18.74
CA PRO A 235 -2.54 15.99 -18.06
C PRO A 235 -2.78 14.48 -17.85
N CYS A 236 -3.32 14.14 -16.69
CA CYS A 236 -3.60 12.76 -16.34
C CYS A 236 -4.66 12.14 -17.27
N GLN A 237 -4.34 10.98 -17.86
CA GLN A 237 -5.22 10.22 -18.74
C GLN A 237 -5.65 8.87 -18.12
N THR A 238 -5.27 8.58 -16.89
CA THR A 238 -5.46 7.24 -16.28
C THR A 238 -6.91 6.83 -16.05
N ARG A 239 -7.87 7.72 -16.23
CA ARG A 239 -9.31 7.38 -16.23
C ARG A 239 -9.73 6.67 -17.52
N GLU A 240 -9.07 6.98 -18.63
CA GLU A 240 -9.39 6.49 -19.98
C GLU A 240 -8.47 5.34 -20.42
N VAL A 241 -7.32 5.19 -19.76
CA VAL A 241 -6.31 4.19 -20.16
C VAL A 241 -6.63 2.84 -19.54
N VAL A 242 -6.74 1.83 -20.39
CA VAL A 242 -6.83 0.42 -19.96
C VAL A 242 -5.44 -0.14 -19.74
N THR A 243 -5.18 -0.61 -18.51
CA THR A 243 -3.91 -1.24 -18.16
C THR A 243 -3.71 -2.56 -18.89
N LEU A 244 -2.46 -2.90 -19.22
CA LEU A 244 -2.10 -4.19 -19.80
C LEU A 244 -2.50 -5.38 -18.91
N PRO A 245 -2.74 -6.57 -19.44
CA PRO A 245 -3.00 -7.75 -18.63
C PRO A 245 -1.79 -8.08 -17.75
N HIS A 246 -2.02 -8.66 -16.56
CA HIS A 246 -0.94 -9.00 -15.62
C HIS A 246 0.10 -9.96 -16.21
N THR A 247 -0.29 -10.80 -17.14
CA THR A 247 0.60 -11.73 -17.85
C THR A 247 1.65 -11.02 -18.71
N ALA A 248 1.36 -9.81 -19.19
CA ALA A 248 2.31 -9.00 -19.95
C ALA A 248 3.53 -8.54 -19.11
N TYR A 249 3.45 -8.60 -17.78
CA TYR A 249 4.60 -8.35 -16.92
C TYR A 249 5.75 -9.32 -17.15
N TYR A 250 5.43 -10.57 -17.45
CA TYR A 250 6.39 -11.66 -17.70
C TYR A 250 6.80 -11.80 -19.18
N ALA A 251 6.10 -11.10 -20.08
CA ALA A 251 6.55 -11.01 -21.45
C ALA A 251 7.77 -10.08 -21.52
N ALA A 252 8.90 -10.59 -21.98
CA ALA A 252 10.17 -9.88 -22.09
C ALA A 252 10.10 -8.73 -23.09
#